data_f5b89d8d78b81493323e1960c97eae01
#
_entry.id   f5b89d8d78b81493323e1960c97eae01
#
_cell.length_a   1.000
_cell.length_b   1.000
_cell.length_c   1.000
_cell.angle_alpha   90.00
_cell.angle_beta   90.00
_cell.angle_gamma   90.00
#
_symmetry.space_group_name_H-M   'P 1'
#
loop_
_entity.id
_entity.type
_entity.pdbx_description
1 polymer ?
#
loop_
_entity_poly.entity_id
_entity_poly.type
_entity_poly.pdbx_seq_one_letter_code
_entity_poly.pdbx_strand_id
1 'polypeptide(L)'
;MSATATARALVRLGSAHRRLDSAPTSVRCGRLVRVNGLILEVEGLPLELDQRALIRTGDGRTIEACCVSFNHGVTYLMALDADTAVGPGALVYPAGTPADTGGRFELMERRRALPIGISLLGRIVDGFGRPLDALPVELLAVPGQGSGRLNPLRRAQIHQPLDVGVRAINGLLTVGRGQRVGIFAGTGVGKSVLLGMLARRCEADVVVVGLIGERGREVREFCDDILGPETMKRSVVVVATADSAPLARVRGAWFATDVATWFRDQGRHVVLIMDSLTRYAMAQREITLGLGEPPVARGYPPSVFQRLPELVERVGNSENPDASVTAFYTVLLESDDSSDPVADTARGVLDGHIFLSRELAEAGHYPAIDVERSISRVMPKVADPEQIERARQVKRLFGRYMRSRDLVAMGAYSPGSDPELDTALRVWPGISAYLQQGSAEPVNLAAALSQLDMLGRDIAGRA
;
A
#
# COMPACT_ATOMS: atom_id res chain seq x y z
N MET A 1 59.98 -10.43 -0.15
CA MET A 1 58.66 -9.78 -0.15
C MET A 1 58.44 -9.14 -1.51
N SER A 2 57.35 -9.49 -2.23
CA SER A 2 57.11 -9.04 -3.60
C SER A 2 56.79 -7.54 -3.66
N ALA A 3 57.34 -6.83 -4.63
CA ALA A 3 57.06 -5.38 -4.88
C ALA A 3 55.54 -5.05 -4.93
N THR A 4 54.75 -6.02 -5.34
CA THR A 4 53.26 -5.95 -5.34
C THR A 4 52.65 -5.90 -3.94
N ALA A 5 53.21 -6.54 -2.94
CA ALA A 5 52.75 -6.51 -1.56
C ALA A 5 53.01 -5.14 -0.92
N THR A 6 54.20 -4.57 -1.18
CA THR A 6 54.56 -3.23 -0.70
C THR A 6 53.74 -2.15 -1.32
N ALA A 7 53.42 -2.20 -2.63
CA ALA A 7 52.56 -1.27 -3.30
C ALA A 7 51.13 -1.30 -2.74
N ARG A 8 50.58 -2.50 -2.49
CA ARG A 8 49.24 -2.63 -1.86
C ARG A 8 49.21 -2.11 -0.43
N ALA A 9 50.29 -2.30 0.34
CA ALA A 9 50.39 -1.77 1.70
C ALA A 9 50.46 -0.22 1.71
N LEU A 10 51.19 0.39 0.77
CA LEU A 10 51.26 1.85 0.62
C LEU A 10 49.92 2.48 0.19
N VAL A 11 49.18 1.83 -0.70
CA VAL A 11 47.84 2.27 -1.09
C VAL A 11 46.87 2.18 0.09
N ARG A 12 46.94 1.12 0.88
CA ARG A 12 46.14 0.98 2.11
C ARG A 12 46.48 2.04 3.18
N LEU A 13 47.77 2.29 3.39
CA LEU A 13 48.26 3.34 4.30
C LEU A 13 47.82 4.72 3.84
N GLY A 14 47.93 5.03 2.55
CA GLY A 14 47.47 6.31 2.00
C GLY A 14 45.96 6.51 2.08
N SER A 15 45.19 5.44 1.96
CA SER A 15 43.73 5.50 2.18
C SER A 15 43.37 5.64 3.66
N ALA A 16 44.08 5.00 4.56
CA ALA A 16 43.91 5.14 6.01
C ALA A 16 44.29 6.55 6.49
N HIS A 17 45.38 7.12 5.95
CA HIS A 17 45.82 8.47 6.28
C HIS A 17 44.79 9.51 5.84
N ARG A 18 44.27 9.41 4.62
CA ARG A 18 43.17 10.31 4.15
C ARG A 18 41.92 10.18 4.98
N ARG A 19 41.58 8.99 5.49
CA ARG A 19 40.45 8.80 6.40
C ARG A 19 40.67 9.47 7.76
N LEU A 20 41.91 9.42 8.29
CA LEU A 20 42.27 10.10 9.53
C LEU A 20 42.25 11.62 9.38
N ASP A 21 42.71 12.16 8.25
CA ASP A 21 42.70 13.60 7.96
C ASP A 21 41.29 14.15 7.75
N SER A 22 40.38 13.32 7.26
CA SER A 22 38.96 13.67 7.06
C SER A 22 38.07 13.34 8.25
N ALA A 23 38.59 12.64 9.27
CA ALA A 23 37.82 12.27 10.44
C ALA A 23 37.56 13.49 11.33
N PRO A 24 36.32 13.80 11.70
CA PRO A 24 36.01 14.89 12.60
C PRO A 24 36.66 14.61 13.97
N THR A 25 37.37 15.61 14.48
CA THR A 25 38.05 15.54 15.80
C THR A 25 37.09 15.50 16.98
N SER A 26 35.82 15.81 16.75
CA SER A 26 34.74 15.74 17.74
C SER A 26 33.45 15.25 17.10
N VAL A 27 32.73 14.39 17.81
CA VAL A 27 31.42 13.92 17.39
C VAL A 27 30.38 14.54 18.31
N ARG A 28 29.41 15.24 17.71
CA ARG A 28 28.28 15.77 18.46
C ARG A 28 27.39 14.62 18.88
N CYS A 29 27.09 14.51 20.17
CA CYS A 29 26.15 13.53 20.70
C CYS A 29 25.11 14.20 21.58
N GLY A 30 23.90 13.64 21.60
CA GLY A 30 22.87 13.99 22.55
C GLY A 30 22.78 12.99 23.69
N ARG A 31 21.93 13.30 24.66
CA ARG A 31 21.63 12.45 25.78
C ARG A 31 20.13 12.16 25.84
N LEU A 32 19.75 10.90 25.98
CA LEU A 32 18.37 10.49 26.24
C LEU A 32 17.98 10.94 27.64
N VAL A 33 17.00 11.85 27.75
CA VAL A 33 16.55 12.40 29.01
C VAL A 33 15.24 11.79 29.51
N ARG A 34 14.37 11.37 28.57
CA ARG A 34 13.09 10.79 28.91
C ARG A 34 12.61 9.79 27.87
N VAL A 35 11.86 8.80 28.33
CA VAL A 35 11.12 7.86 27.50
C VAL A 35 9.65 7.98 27.83
N ASN A 36 8.82 8.31 26.84
CA ASN A 36 7.37 8.45 26.98
C ASN A 36 6.67 7.54 25.97
N GLY A 37 6.35 6.32 26.38
CA GLY A 37 5.82 5.29 25.49
C GLY A 37 6.80 5.00 24.34
N LEU A 38 6.41 5.33 23.11
CA LEU A 38 7.23 5.13 21.91
C LEU A 38 8.19 6.29 21.61
N ILE A 39 8.06 7.41 22.32
CA ILE A 39 8.84 8.62 22.09
C ILE A 39 10.03 8.69 23.02
N LEU A 40 11.20 8.94 22.43
CA LEU A 40 12.48 9.10 23.11
C LEU A 40 12.88 10.58 23.02
N GLU A 41 12.95 11.26 24.16
CA GLU A 41 13.31 12.67 24.26
C GLU A 41 14.82 12.81 24.44
N VAL A 42 15.47 13.54 23.52
CA VAL A 42 16.92 13.70 23.45
C VAL A 42 17.28 15.16 23.51
N GLU A 43 18.18 15.54 24.41
CA GLU A 43 18.76 16.88 24.49
C GLU A 43 20.17 16.92 23.90
N GLY A 44 20.58 18.11 23.42
CA GLY A 44 21.95 18.36 22.94
C GLY A 44 22.26 17.87 21.54
N LEU A 45 21.27 17.29 20.81
CA LEU A 45 21.44 16.79 19.45
C LEU A 45 20.34 17.34 18.54
N PRO A 46 20.55 18.46 17.85
CA PRO A 46 19.61 18.93 16.84
C PRO A 46 19.66 18.02 15.62
N LEU A 47 18.51 17.44 15.27
CA LEU A 47 18.31 16.60 14.10
C LEU A 47 17.19 17.18 13.23
N GLU A 48 17.29 16.97 11.93
CA GLU A 48 16.22 17.27 11.00
C GLU A 48 15.12 16.19 11.10
N LEU A 49 13.91 16.54 10.69
CA LEU A 49 12.84 15.53 10.57
C LEU A 49 13.28 14.42 9.64
N ASP A 50 12.94 13.18 10.01
CA ASP A 50 13.30 11.96 9.29
C ASP A 50 14.80 11.60 9.32
N GLN A 51 15.64 12.38 9.98
CA GLN A 51 17.03 12.04 10.16
C GLN A 51 17.20 10.86 11.12
N ARG A 52 18.05 9.90 10.75
CA ARG A 52 18.34 8.72 11.58
C ARG A 52 19.33 9.06 12.67
N ALA A 53 19.18 8.40 13.79
CA ALA A 53 20.06 8.48 14.95
C ALA A 53 20.35 7.06 15.49
N LEU A 54 21.45 6.94 16.19
CA LEU A 54 21.92 5.72 16.83
C LEU A 54 21.96 5.95 18.34
N ILE A 55 21.25 5.13 19.10
CA ILE A 55 21.21 5.19 20.54
C ILE A 55 22.09 4.07 21.08
N ARG A 56 23.15 4.43 21.82
CA ARG A 56 24.04 3.47 22.44
C ARG A 56 23.52 3.11 23.84
N THR A 57 23.14 1.85 24.00
CA THR A 57 22.66 1.31 25.28
C THR A 57 23.81 1.03 26.22
N GLY A 58 23.55 0.93 27.53
CA GLY A 58 24.56 0.68 28.54
C GLY A 58 25.26 -0.67 28.43
N ASP A 59 24.64 -1.66 27.77
CA ASP A 59 25.20 -2.97 27.46
C ASP A 59 25.99 -2.99 26.13
N GLY A 60 26.19 -1.84 25.50
CA GLY A 60 26.98 -1.68 24.27
C GLY A 60 26.25 -1.98 22.98
N ARG A 61 24.95 -2.32 23.01
CA ARG A 61 24.13 -2.45 21.82
C ARG A 61 23.82 -1.07 21.22
N THR A 62 23.51 -1.06 19.94
CA THR A 62 23.09 0.14 19.22
C THR A 62 21.68 -0.04 18.71
N ILE A 63 20.81 0.92 18.99
CA ILE A 63 19.42 0.96 18.54
C ILE A 63 19.29 2.06 17.50
N GLU A 64 18.70 1.74 16.35
CA GLU A 64 18.37 2.73 15.34
C GLU A 64 17.08 3.45 15.70
N ALA A 65 17.09 4.78 15.56
CA ALA A 65 15.93 5.63 15.78
C ALA A 65 15.85 6.69 14.68
N CYS A 66 14.69 7.33 14.57
CA CYS A 66 14.45 8.40 13.60
C CYS A 66 13.84 9.62 14.30
N CYS A 67 14.24 10.82 13.90
CA CYS A 67 13.65 12.05 14.37
C CYS A 67 12.23 12.21 13.83
N VAL A 68 11.25 12.27 14.72
CA VAL A 68 9.82 12.41 14.37
C VAL A 68 9.29 13.80 14.69
N SER A 69 9.97 14.56 15.58
CA SER A 69 9.65 15.94 15.92
C SER A 69 10.80 16.58 16.69
N PHE A 70 10.77 17.92 16.82
CA PHE A 70 11.64 18.66 17.71
C PHE A 70 10.90 19.89 18.28
N ASN A 71 11.20 20.25 19.51
CA ASN A 71 10.61 21.41 20.15
C ASN A 71 11.53 21.91 21.29
N HIS A 72 11.73 23.26 21.40
CA HIS A 72 12.48 23.89 22.50
C HIS A 72 13.85 23.24 22.82
N GLY A 73 14.60 22.83 21.79
CA GLY A 73 15.94 22.23 21.98
C GLY A 73 15.92 20.73 22.32
N VAL A 74 14.74 20.12 22.42
CA VAL A 74 14.55 18.69 22.58
C VAL A 74 14.23 18.06 21.21
N THR A 75 14.90 16.97 20.90
CA THR A 75 14.62 16.16 19.71
C THR A 75 13.83 14.92 20.15
N TYR A 76 12.72 14.69 19.49
CA TYR A 76 11.86 13.51 19.72
C TYR A 76 12.19 12.44 18.72
N LEU A 77 12.70 11.32 19.21
CA LEU A 77 13.04 10.16 18.38
C LEU A 77 12.02 9.05 18.57
N MET A 78 11.88 8.21 17.57
CA MET A 78 11.17 6.94 17.66
C MET A 78 12.09 5.82 17.16
N ALA A 79 12.17 4.72 17.88
CA ALA A 79 12.96 3.56 17.49
C ALA A 79 12.37 2.92 16.20
N LEU A 80 13.27 2.38 15.36
CA LEU A 80 12.86 1.70 14.14
C LEU A 80 12.36 0.28 14.42
N ASP A 81 12.90 -0.37 15.43
CA ASP A 81 12.50 -1.70 15.85
C ASP A 81 11.65 -1.64 17.14
N ALA A 82 10.72 -2.58 17.31
CA ALA A 82 9.77 -2.56 18.43
C ALA A 82 10.43 -2.92 19.77
N ASP A 83 11.48 -3.71 19.75
CA ASP A 83 12.12 -4.28 20.95
C ASP A 83 13.30 -3.41 21.41
N THR A 84 13.01 -2.33 22.14
CA THR A 84 14.00 -1.32 22.48
C THR A 84 14.11 -1.13 24.01
N ALA A 85 15.05 -1.83 24.64
CA ALA A 85 15.43 -1.54 26.01
C ALA A 85 16.46 -0.38 26.03
N VAL A 86 16.00 0.84 26.28
CA VAL A 86 16.86 2.02 26.46
C VAL A 86 16.76 2.54 27.90
N GLY A 87 17.88 2.99 28.45
CA GLY A 87 17.94 3.59 29.78
C GLY A 87 18.15 5.10 29.74
N PRO A 88 17.83 5.82 30.81
CA PRO A 88 18.09 7.25 30.89
C PRO A 88 19.59 7.53 30.82
N GLY A 89 19.97 8.63 30.17
CA GLY A 89 21.37 9.01 29.99
C GLY A 89 22.09 8.31 28.83
N ALA A 90 21.42 7.43 28.09
CA ALA A 90 22.00 6.81 26.88
C ALA A 90 22.48 7.88 25.90
N LEU A 91 23.65 7.65 25.30
CA LEU A 91 24.21 8.55 24.29
C LEU A 91 23.57 8.33 22.92
N VAL A 92 23.24 9.42 22.27
CA VAL A 92 22.59 9.41 20.96
C VAL A 92 23.48 10.14 19.96
N TYR A 93 23.71 9.48 18.83
CA TYR A 93 24.56 9.99 17.75
C TYR A 93 23.75 10.15 16.46
N PRO A 94 24.04 11.15 15.62
CA PRO A 94 23.48 11.14 14.26
C PRO A 94 23.98 9.91 13.52
N ALA A 95 23.14 9.24 12.78
CA ALA A 95 23.58 8.15 11.91
C ALA A 95 24.61 8.68 10.89
N GLY A 96 25.66 7.90 10.64
CA GLY A 96 26.73 8.30 9.73
C GLY A 96 27.90 9.01 10.35
N THR A 97 27.98 9.10 11.67
CA THR A 97 29.18 9.66 12.33
C THR A 97 30.28 8.62 12.49
N PRO A 98 31.59 9.03 12.47
CA PRO A 98 32.72 8.12 12.62
C PRO A 98 32.77 7.38 13.96
N ALA A 99 31.97 7.76 14.94
CA ALA A 99 31.86 7.05 16.23
C ALA A 99 31.30 5.63 16.08
N ASP A 100 30.85 5.27 14.91
CA ASP A 100 30.28 3.97 14.60
C ASP A 100 31.29 3.13 13.81
N THR A 101 32.34 2.77 14.51
CA THR A 101 33.49 2.08 13.95
C THR A 101 33.20 0.63 13.58
N GLY A 102 33.10 0.39 12.32
CA GLY A 102 33.02 -0.93 11.73
C GLY A 102 33.03 -0.95 10.22
N GLY A 103 33.24 0.18 9.55
CA GLY A 103 33.34 0.24 8.08
C GLY A 103 32.04 -0.04 7.31
N ARG A 104 30.97 -0.40 7.99
CA ARG A 104 29.63 -0.64 7.39
C ARG A 104 28.80 0.61 7.24
N PHE A 105 29.10 1.69 7.93
CA PHE A 105 28.27 2.89 8.03
C PHE A 105 28.55 3.97 6.98
N GLU A 106 29.68 3.96 6.29
CA GLU A 106 29.93 4.85 5.14
C GLU A 106 28.85 4.76 4.05
N LEU A 107 28.17 3.62 3.99
CA LEU A 107 27.06 3.37 3.07
C LEU A 107 25.73 3.96 3.54
N MET A 108 25.53 4.19 4.84
CA MET A 108 24.27 4.76 5.38
C MET A 108 24.23 6.29 5.42
N GLU A 109 25.39 6.96 5.41
CA GLU A 109 25.50 8.42 5.46
C GLU A 109 24.95 9.16 4.23
N ARG A 110 24.88 8.49 3.11
CA ARG A 110 24.32 9.09 1.88
C ARG A 110 22.80 9.16 1.87
N ARG A 111 22.07 9.07 3.03
CA ARG A 111 20.75 8.54 2.95
C ARG A 111 19.61 9.16 3.73
N ARG A 112 19.12 10.13 3.08
CA ARG A 112 17.68 10.30 2.83
C ARG A 112 17.16 9.36 1.70
N ALA A 113 17.99 8.59 1.05
CA ALA A 113 17.64 7.77 -0.10
C ALA A 113 17.38 6.32 0.33
N LEU A 114 16.14 5.88 0.21
CA LEU A 114 15.78 4.47 0.25
C LEU A 114 16.33 3.76 -1.00
N PRO A 115 16.71 2.47 -0.93
CA PRO A 115 17.19 1.73 -2.09
C PRO A 115 16.01 1.50 -3.03
N ILE A 116 15.93 2.28 -4.11
CA ILE A 116 14.90 2.16 -5.13
C ILE A 116 15.59 1.87 -6.46
N GLY A 117 15.14 0.85 -7.16
CA GLY A 117 15.70 0.49 -8.46
C GLY A 117 15.16 -0.84 -8.98
N ILE A 118 15.57 -1.19 -10.19
CA ILE A 118 15.19 -2.46 -10.86
C ILE A 118 15.64 -3.69 -10.03
N SER A 119 16.71 -3.56 -9.24
CA SER A 119 17.20 -4.62 -8.35
C SER A 119 16.21 -5.04 -7.25
N LEU A 120 15.12 -4.28 -7.06
CA LEU A 120 14.05 -4.66 -6.14
C LEU A 120 13.04 -5.64 -6.76
N LEU A 121 13.03 -5.84 -8.07
CA LEU A 121 12.13 -6.82 -8.69
C LEU A 121 12.42 -8.23 -8.18
N GLY A 122 11.38 -8.94 -7.83
CA GLY A 122 11.46 -10.26 -7.22
C GLY A 122 11.79 -10.27 -5.73
N ARG A 123 11.88 -9.10 -5.06
CA ARG A 123 12.38 -8.97 -3.70
C ARG A 123 11.29 -8.69 -2.67
N ILE A 124 11.57 -9.15 -1.46
CA ILE A 124 10.77 -8.87 -0.27
C ILE A 124 11.64 -8.03 0.67
N VAL A 125 11.18 -6.82 0.99
CA VAL A 125 11.92 -5.86 1.81
C VAL A 125 11.04 -5.29 2.92
N ASP A 126 11.66 -4.77 3.98
CA ASP A 126 10.94 -4.05 5.03
C ASP A 126 10.65 -2.58 4.65
N GLY A 127 9.98 -1.84 5.53
CA GLY A 127 9.65 -0.43 5.33
C GLY A 127 10.85 0.51 5.23
N PHE A 128 12.05 0.03 5.50
CA PHE A 128 13.32 0.76 5.38
C PHE A 128 14.18 0.26 4.22
N GLY A 129 13.65 -0.67 3.41
CA GLY A 129 14.35 -1.28 2.28
C GLY A 129 15.38 -2.35 2.67
N ARG A 130 15.34 -2.84 3.91
CA ARG A 130 16.18 -3.97 4.34
C ARG A 130 15.60 -5.27 3.78
N PRO A 131 16.44 -6.18 3.20
CA PRO A 131 15.94 -7.42 2.62
C PRO A 131 15.44 -8.38 3.71
N LEU A 132 14.26 -8.97 3.47
CA LEU A 132 13.66 -10.01 4.32
C LEU A 132 13.83 -11.41 3.71
N ASP A 133 14.20 -11.49 2.45
CA ASP A 133 14.41 -12.73 1.68
C ASP A 133 15.83 -13.32 1.79
N ALA A 134 16.65 -12.82 2.72
CA ALA A 134 18.03 -13.23 2.99
C ALA A 134 19.01 -13.07 1.80
N LEU A 135 18.59 -12.50 0.67
CA LEU A 135 19.45 -12.21 -0.47
C LEU A 135 20.09 -10.82 -0.32
N PRO A 136 21.36 -10.62 -0.69
CA PRO A 136 21.96 -9.30 -0.66
C PRO A 136 21.23 -8.36 -1.65
N VAL A 137 20.90 -7.15 -1.21
CA VAL A 137 20.44 -6.09 -2.12
C VAL A 137 21.68 -5.30 -2.54
N GLU A 138 21.98 -5.29 -3.83
CA GLU A 138 22.88 -4.29 -4.38
C GLU A 138 22.17 -2.94 -4.31
N LEU A 139 22.53 -2.17 -3.29
CA LEU A 139 21.96 -0.87 -3.03
C LEU A 139 22.52 0.13 -4.05
N LEU A 140 21.96 0.17 -5.23
CA LEU A 140 22.05 1.35 -6.07
C LEU A 140 21.24 2.44 -5.38
N ALA A 141 21.90 3.18 -4.48
CA ALA A 141 21.31 4.35 -3.87
C ALA A 141 21.06 5.38 -4.96
N VAL A 142 19.89 5.38 -5.53
CA VAL A 142 19.44 6.54 -6.28
C VAL A 142 19.22 7.64 -5.26
N PRO A 143 19.90 8.79 -5.35
CA PRO A 143 19.60 9.95 -4.51
C PRO A 143 18.09 10.14 -4.56
N GLY A 144 17.43 10.24 -3.40
CA GLY A 144 15.98 10.33 -3.32
C GLY A 144 15.47 11.55 -4.08
N GLN A 145 15.33 11.38 -5.36
CA GLN A 145 14.35 12.10 -6.13
C GLN A 145 13.02 11.42 -5.78
N GLY A 146 12.56 11.65 -4.56
CA GLY A 146 11.13 11.57 -4.34
C GLY A 146 10.55 12.47 -5.43
N SER A 147 9.86 11.86 -6.41
CA SER A 147 9.21 12.62 -7.46
C SER A 147 8.44 13.72 -6.76
N GLY A 148 8.90 14.96 -6.93
CA GLY A 148 8.23 16.11 -6.33
C GLY A 148 6.75 16.02 -6.67
N ARG A 149 5.87 16.62 -5.89
CA ARG A 149 4.45 16.66 -6.23
C ARG A 149 4.32 17.04 -7.70
N LEU A 150 3.84 16.10 -8.53
CA LEU A 150 3.59 16.39 -9.94
C LEU A 150 2.63 17.57 -10.04
N ASN A 151 2.92 18.50 -10.92
CA ASN A 151 1.99 19.59 -11.20
C ASN A 151 0.65 18.97 -11.67
N PRO A 152 -0.47 19.24 -10.97
CA PRO A 152 -1.77 18.65 -11.32
C PRO A 152 -2.20 18.90 -12.77
N LEU A 153 -1.80 20.04 -13.35
CA LEU A 153 -2.15 20.41 -14.72
C LEU A 153 -1.33 19.65 -15.78
N ARG A 154 -0.22 19.02 -15.38
CA ARG A 154 0.63 18.22 -16.26
C ARG A 154 0.33 16.72 -16.21
N ARG A 155 -0.44 16.28 -15.20
CA ARG A 155 -0.86 14.89 -15.12
C ARG A 155 -1.75 14.51 -16.29
N ALA A 156 -1.41 13.42 -16.98
CA ALA A 156 -2.26 12.87 -18.04
C ALA A 156 -3.62 12.44 -17.47
N GLN A 157 -4.68 12.64 -18.23
CA GLN A 157 -6.02 12.21 -17.83
C GLN A 157 -6.15 10.68 -17.95
N ILE A 158 -7.05 10.11 -17.17
CA ILE A 158 -7.40 8.70 -17.26
C ILE A 158 -8.37 8.53 -18.45
N HIS A 159 -7.94 7.80 -19.48
CA HIS A 159 -8.71 7.60 -20.70
C HIS A 159 -8.65 6.15 -21.25
N GLN A 160 -7.84 5.28 -20.64
CA GLN A 160 -7.71 3.89 -21.02
C GLN A 160 -8.25 2.97 -19.93
N PRO A 161 -9.10 1.97 -20.28
CA PRO A 161 -9.50 0.94 -19.34
C PRO A 161 -8.30 0.05 -18.97
N LEU A 162 -8.33 -0.50 -17.77
CA LEU A 162 -7.35 -1.45 -17.29
C LEU A 162 -8.02 -2.82 -17.16
N ASP A 163 -7.45 -3.83 -17.80
CA ASP A 163 -7.82 -5.21 -17.53
C ASP A 163 -7.28 -5.64 -16.17
N VAL A 164 -8.19 -5.91 -15.24
CA VAL A 164 -7.84 -6.34 -13.88
C VAL A 164 -8.03 -7.86 -13.68
N GLY A 165 -8.47 -8.59 -14.71
CA GLY A 165 -8.65 -10.03 -14.68
C GLY A 165 -9.81 -10.51 -13.81
N VAL A 166 -10.69 -9.62 -13.34
CA VAL A 166 -11.86 -9.92 -12.53
C VAL A 166 -13.12 -9.47 -13.27
N ARG A 167 -13.96 -10.43 -13.67
CA ARG A 167 -15.14 -10.22 -14.53
C ARG A 167 -16.07 -9.13 -14.04
N ALA A 168 -16.47 -9.21 -12.78
CA ALA A 168 -17.37 -8.24 -12.16
C ALA A 168 -16.79 -6.82 -12.16
N ILE A 169 -15.47 -6.67 -11.98
CA ILE A 169 -14.79 -5.37 -12.01
C ILE A 169 -14.67 -4.88 -13.44
N ASN A 170 -14.16 -5.72 -14.35
CA ASN A 170 -13.99 -5.36 -15.76
C ASN A 170 -15.29 -4.88 -16.40
N GLY A 171 -16.40 -5.57 -16.17
CA GLY A 171 -17.69 -5.26 -16.81
C GLY A 171 -18.53 -4.20 -16.12
N LEU A 172 -18.58 -4.22 -14.77
CA LEU A 172 -19.54 -3.40 -14.01
C LEU A 172 -18.92 -2.22 -13.26
N LEU A 173 -17.59 -2.24 -13.09
CA LEU A 173 -16.83 -1.30 -12.26
C LEU A 173 -15.53 -0.90 -12.95
N THR A 174 -15.50 -0.87 -14.27
CA THR A 174 -14.30 -0.71 -15.09
C THR A 174 -13.32 0.29 -14.50
N VAL A 175 -12.11 -0.19 -14.27
CA VAL A 175 -10.99 0.59 -13.72
C VAL A 175 -10.22 1.21 -14.88
N GLY A 176 -9.77 2.45 -14.72
CA GLY A 176 -8.89 3.12 -15.67
C GLY A 176 -7.42 3.04 -15.25
N ARG A 177 -6.51 3.08 -16.21
CA ARG A 177 -5.06 3.16 -15.96
C ARG A 177 -4.72 4.45 -15.21
N GLY A 178 -4.12 4.33 -14.03
CA GLY A 178 -3.81 5.45 -13.14
C GLY A 178 -4.91 5.78 -12.13
N GLN A 179 -5.99 4.99 -12.06
CA GLN A 179 -7.06 5.15 -11.08
C GLN A 179 -6.64 4.67 -9.68
N ARG A 180 -7.17 5.32 -8.65
CA ARG A 180 -7.03 4.94 -7.24
C ARG A 180 -8.35 4.35 -6.74
N VAL A 181 -8.34 3.05 -6.42
CA VAL A 181 -9.53 2.29 -6.05
C VAL A 181 -9.43 1.80 -4.61
N GLY A 182 -10.47 2.00 -3.81
CA GLY A 182 -10.58 1.44 -2.47
C GLY A 182 -11.25 0.06 -2.50
N ILE A 183 -10.73 -0.90 -1.76
CA ILE A 183 -11.37 -2.19 -1.49
C ILE A 183 -11.78 -2.19 -0.03
N PHE A 184 -13.07 -2.02 0.21
CA PHE A 184 -13.66 -1.95 1.54
C PHE A 184 -14.13 -3.34 1.95
N ALA A 185 -13.57 -3.86 3.04
CA ALA A 185 -13.78 -5.25 3.42
C ALA A 185 -13.80 -5.43 4.93
N GLY A 186 -14.70 -6.26 5.43
CA GLY A 186 -14.59 -6.85 6.76
C GLY A 186 -13.56 -7.99 6.79
N THR A 187 -13.43 -8.66 7.93
CA THR A 187 -12.57 -9.85 8.07
C THR A 187 -13.24 -11.09 7.44
N GLY A 188 -12.46 -11.92 6.76
CA GLY A 188 -12.91 -13.24 6.27
C GLY A 188 -13.76 -13.24 5.00
N VAL A 189 -13.89 -12.11 4.29
CA VAL A 189 -14.73 -11.98 3.08
C VAL A 189 -14.00 -12.27 1.76
N GLY A 190 -12.79 -12.84 1.81
CA GLY A 190 -12.03 -13.17 0.60
C GLY A 190 -11.17 -12.02 0.06
N LYS A 191 -10.86 -10.99 0.88
CA LYS A 191 -10.01 -9.84 0.51
C LYS A 191 -8.68 -10.26 -0.12
N SER A 192 -7.90 -11.10 0.57
CA SER A 192 -6.56 -11.51 0.12
C SER A 192 -6.60 -12.29 -1.19
N VAL A 193 -7.62 -13.12 -1.39
CA VAL A 193 -7.84 -13.85 -2.66
C VAL A 193 -8.09 -12.85 -3.81
N LEU A 194 -8.95 -11.86 -3.60
CA LEU A 194 -9.20 -10.82 -4.60
C LEU A 194 -7.93 -10.02 -4.92
N LEU A 195 -7.15 -9.62 -3.91
CA LEU A 195 -5.87 -8.94 -4.11
C LEU A 195 -4.90 -9.79 -4.93
N GLY A 196 -4.85 -11.09 -4.67
CA GLY A 196 -4.06 -12.03 -5.45
C GLY A 196 -4.54 -12.16 -6.91
N MET A 197 -5.84 -12.17 -7.16
CA MET A 197 -6.39 -12.15 -8.52
C MET A 197 -5.95 -10.88 -9.25
N LEU A 198 -6.06 -9.72 -8.61
CA LEU A 198 -5.60 -8.44 -9.14
C LEU A 198 -4.09 -8.46 -9.44
N ALA A 199 -3.25 -8.86 -8.47
CA ALA A 199 -1.80 -8.90 -8.64
C ALA A 199 -1.35 -9.78 -9.79
N ARG A 200 -1.95 -10.97 -9.93
CA ARG A 200 -1.59 -11.93 -10.98
C ARG A 200 -2.07 -11.54 -12.37
N ARG A 201 -3.22 -10.87 -12.47
CA ARG A 201 -3.97 -10.74 -13.72
C ARG A 201 -4.08 -9.34 -14.26
N CYS A 202 -3.84 -8.30 -13.42
CA CYS A 202 -3.77 -6.95 -13.93
C CYS A 202 -2.72 -6.82 -15.04
N GLU A 203 -3.13 -6.16 -16.10
CA GLU A 203 -2.23 -5.76 -17.18
C GLU A 203 -1.29 -4.65 -16.68
N ALA A 204 -0.12 -5.07 -16.18
CA ALA A 204 0.89 -4.16 -15.64
C ALA A 204 2.30 -4.71 -15.87
N ASP A 205 3.27 -3.81 -16.08
CA ASP A 205 4.69 -4.17 -16.18
C ASP A 205 5.25 -4.59 -14.83
N VAL A 206 4.87 -3.87 -13.78
CA VAL A 206 5.36 -4.06 -12.41
C VAL A 206 4.19 -4.06 -11.43
N VAL A 207 4.27 -4.95 -10.45
CA VAL A 207 3.35 -4.99 -9.32
C VAL A 207 4.11 -4.62 -8.05
N VAL A 208 3.64 -3.62 -7.32
CA VAL A 208 4.18 -3.26 -6.02
C VAL A 208 3.14 -3.59 -4.95
N VAL A 209 3.54 -4.36 -3.96
CA VAL A 209 2.66 -4.76 -2.87
C VAL A 209 3.20 -4.20 -1.55
N GLY A 210 2.40 -3.40 -0.86
CA GLY A 210 2.66 -2.93 0.49
C GLY A 210 1.78 -3.69 1.49
N LEU A 211 2.38 -4.64 2.23
CA LEU A 211 1.71 -5.37 3.31
C LEU A 211 1.95 -4.62 4.62
N ILE A 212 1.02 -3.74 4.99
CA ILE A 212 1.17 -2.81 6.11
C ILE A 212 0.25 -3.21 7.26
N GLY A 213 0.85 -3.70 8.34
CA GLY A 213 0.14 -4.13 9.54
C GLY A 213 -0.55 -5.49 9.42
N GLU A 214 -0.18 -6.30 8.43
CA GLU A 214 -0.66 -7.67 8.28
C GLU A 214 0.15 -8.63 9.17
N ARG A 215 -0.41 -9.80 9.45
CA ARG A 215 0.25 -10.81 10.32
C ARG A 215 1.41 -11.47 9.57
N GLY A 216 2.50 -11.77 10.26
CA GLY A 216 3.69 -12.40 9.64
C GLY A 216 3.38 -13.69 8.88
N ARG A 217 2.46 -14.54 9.35
CA ARG A 217 2.03 -15.75 8.63
C ARG A 217 1.33 -15.43 7.31
N GLU A 218 0.50 -14.38 7.28
CA GLU A 218 -0.27 -13.96 6.11
C GLU A 218 0.64 -13.36 5.03
N VAL A 219 1.76 -12.76 5.43
CA VAL A 219 2.82 -12.27 4.52
C VAL A 219 3.39 -13.42 3.69
N ARG A 220 3.78 -14.52 4.36
CA ARG A 220 4.35 -15.68 3.67
C ARG A 220 3.34 -16.35 2.75
N GLU A 221 2.13 -16.60 3.24
CA GLU A 221 1.02 -17.14 2.45
C GLU A 221 0.74 -16.26 1.22
N PHE A 222 0.77 -14.94 1.38
CA PHE A 222 0.55 -14.01 0.27
C PHE A 222 1.65 -14.11 -0.79
N CYS A 223 2.92 -14.20 -0.39
CA CYS A 223 4.03 -14.31 -1.34
C CYS A 223 4.09 -15.67 -2.03
N ASP A 224 3.97 -16.76 -1.27
CA ASP A 224 4.19 -18.12 -1.77
C ASP A 224 2.96 -18.64 -2.54
N ASP A 225 1.76 -18.49 -1.96
CA ASP A 225 0.54 -19.12 -2.48
C ASP A 225 -0.30 -18.15 -3.33
N ILE A 226 -0.42 -16.89 -2.89
CA ILE A 226 -1.31 -15.92 -3.52
C ILE A 226 -0.65 -15.26 -4.72
N LEU A 227 0.56 -14.71 -4.59
CA LEU A 227 1.29 -14.13 -5.73
C LEU A 227 1.83 -15.21 -6.65
N GLY A 228 2.50 -16.19 -6.06
CA GLY A 228 3.19 -17.25 -6.78
C GLY A 228 4.47 -16.81 -7.48
N PRO A 229 5.31 -17.77 -7.92
CA PRO A 229 6.67 -17.48 -8.39
C PRO A 229 6.72 -16.63 -9.67
N GLU A 230 5.77 -16.77 -10.58
CA GLU A 230 5.79 -16.02 -11.83
C GLU A 230 5.44 -14.54 -11.63
N THR A 231 4.43 -14.25 -10.81
CA THR A 231 4.06 -12.86 -10.50
C THR A 231 5.15 -12.20 -9.67
N MET A 232 5.78 -12.96 -8.77
CA MET A 232 6.85 -12.46 -7.92
C MET A 232 8.03 -11.89 -8.74
N LYS A 233 8.38 -12.47 -9.89
CA LYS A 233 9.46 -11.98 -10.77
C LYS A 233 9.28 -10.53 -11.22
N ARG A 234 8.04 -10.07 -11.36
CA ARG A 234 7.69 -8.68 -11.73
C ARG A 234 7.18 -7.86 -10.55
N SER A 235 7.32 -8.38 -9.33
CA SER A 235 6.79 -7.75 -8.13
C SER A 235 7.87 -7.22 -7.21
N VAL A 236 7.53 -6.19 -6.43
CA VAL A 236 8.26 -5.74 -5.25
C VAL A 236 7.31 -5.82 -4.06
N VAL A 237 7.69 -6.54 -3.01
CA VAL A 237 6.87 -6.66 -1.80
C VAL A 237 7.53 -5.90 -0.66
N VAL A 238 6.84 -4.89 -0.14
CA VAL A 238 7.25 -4.12 1.03
C VAL A 238 6.41 -4.56 2.23
N VAL A 239 7.08 -5.01 3.28
CA VAL A 239 6.44 -5.61 4.45
C VAL A 239 6.70 -4.78 5.70
N ALA A 240 5.64 -4.47 6.43
CA ALA A 240 5.70 -3.97 7.79
C ALA A 240 4.57 -4.65 8.59
N THR A 241 4.92 -5.69 9.33
CA THR A 241 3.95 -6.54 10.05
C THR A 241 3.25 -5.82 11.21
N ALA A 242 2.19 -6.41 11.75
CA ALA A 242 1.40 -5.82 12.82
C ALA A 242 2.20 -5.61 14.12
N ASP A 243 3.22 -6.42 14.35
CA ASP A 243 4.17 -6.34 15.48
C ASP A 243 5.34 -5.37 15.23
N SER A 244 5.47 -4.85 14.01
CA SER A 244 6.48 -3.83 13.70
C SER A 244 6.16 -2.49 14.39
N ALA A 245 7.20 -1.70 14.68
CA ALA A 245 7.05 -0.36 15.22
C ALA A 245 6.11 0.50 14.34
N PRO A 246 5.31 1.42 14.92
CA PRO A 246 4.41 2.28 14.15
C PRO A 246 5.13 3.04 13.03
N LEU A 247 6.34 3.50 13.30
CA LEU A 247 7.16 4.19 12.30
C LEU A 247 7.50 3.29 11.11
N ALA A 248 7.80 2.00 11.33
CA ALA A 248 8.07 1.04 10.26
C ALA A 248 6.82 0.83 9.37
N ARG A 249 5.63 0.76 9.97
CA ARG A 249 4.36 0.65 9.24
C ARG A 249 4.09 1.89 8.38
N VAL A 250 4.30 3.07 8.92
CA VAL A 250 4.16 4.35 8.17
C VAL A 250 5.18 4.41 7.03
N ARG A 251 6.44 4.12 7.33
CA ARG A 251 7.52 4.12 6.33
C ARG A 251 7.30 3.08 5.24
N GLY A 252 6.81 1.90 5.58
CA GLY A 252 6.48 0.85 4.60
C GLY A 252 5.46 1.30 3.57
N ALA A 253 4.40 2.00 4.00
CA ALA A 253 3.40 2.55 3.08
C ALA A 253 4.00 3.61 2.13
N TRP A 254 4.82 4.53 2.66
CA TRP A 254 5.50 5.52 1.84
C TRP A 254 6.52 4.89 0.90
N PHE A 255 7.30 3.93 1.39
CA PHE A 255 8.31 3.25 0.57
C PHE A 255 7.69 2.46 -0.58
N ALA A 256 6.62 1.71 -0.34
CA ALA A 256 5.88 1.03 -1.41
C ALA A 256 5.36 2.04 -2.45
N THR A 257 4.87 3.19 -2.01
CA THR A 257 4.40 4.27 -2.89
C THR A 257 5.55 4.88 -3.70
N ASP A 258 6.69 5.14 -3.06
CA ASP A 258 7.89 5.70 -3.73
C ASP A 258 8.48 4.71 -4.75
N VAL A 259 8.51 3.41 -4.44
CA VAL A 259 8.90 2.36 -5.40
C VAL A 259 7.97 2.35 -6.62
N ALA A 260 6.65 2.39 -6.40
CA ALA A 260 5.68 2.40 -7.49
C ALA A 260 5.82 3.64 -8.37
N THR A 261 5.99 4.83 -7.76
CA THR A 261 6.18 6.08 -8.51
C THR A 261 7.51 6.11 -9.25
N TRP A 262 8.57 5.53 -8.69
CA TRP A 262 9.85 5.44 -9.37
C TRP A 262 9.75 4.61 -10.66
N PHE A 263 9.09 3.44 -10.63
CA PHE A 263 8.89 2.63 -11.85
C PHE A 263 8.01 3.36 -12.87
N ARG A 264 6.97 4.09 -12.43
CA ARG A 264 6.19 4.97 -13.32
C ARG A 264 7.08 6.00 -14.00
N ASP A 265 7.97 6.66 -13.24
CA ASP A 265 8.85 7.69 -13.77
C ASP A 265 9.93 7.12 -14.72
N GLN A 266 10.13 5.79 -14.71
CA GLN A 266 10.88 5.03 -15.72
C GLN A 266 10.02 4.61 -16.94
N GLY A 267 8.81 5.16 -17.08
CA GLY A 267 7.93 4.87 -18.23
C GLY A 267 7.13 3.57 -18.11
N ARG A 268 7.00 2.99 -16.89
CA ARG A 268 6.28 1.74 -16.67
C ARG A 268 4.83 1.95 -16.26
N HIS A 269 3.99 0.99 -16.61
CA HIS A 269 2.67 0.85 -16.05
C HIS A 269 2.72 -0.02 -14.81
N VAL A 270 2.39 0.56 -13.65
CA VAL A 270 2.55 -0.08 -12.34
C VAL A 270 1.19 -0.30 -11.69
N VAL A 271 0.99 -1.46 -11.08
CA VAL A 271 -0.10 -1.70 -10.15
C VAL A 271 0.45 -1.68 -8.72
N LEU A 272 -0.08 -0.78 -7.89
CA LEU A 272 0.20 -0.71 -6.46
C LEU A 272 -0.96 -1.35 -5.69
N ILE A 273 -0.69 -2.36 -4.88
CA ILE A 273 -1.64 -2.95 -3.94
C ILE A 273 -1.15 -2.60 -2.53
N MET A 274 -1.97 -1.90 -1.75
CA MET A 274 -1.62 -1.53 -0.37
C MET A 274 -2.64 -2.10 0.62
N ASP A 275 -2.20 -3.04 1.41
CA ASP A 275 -2.98 -3.71 2.44
C ASP A 275 -2.39 -3.44 3.82
N SER A 276 -2.89 -2.45 4.64
CA SER A 276 -4.08 -1.63 4.38
C SER A 276 -3.86 -0.15 4.76
N LEU A 277 -4.67 0.74 4.17
CA LEU A 277 -4.74 2.15 4.60
C LEU A 277 -5.20 2.29 6.05
N THR A 278 -6.09 1.43 6.52
CA THR A 278 -6.55 1.45 7.92
C THR A 278 -5.38 1.22 8.87
N ARG A 279 -4.49 0.26 8.58
CA ARG A 279 -3.29 0.00 9.40
C ARG A 279 -2.28 1.13 9.33
N TYR A 280 -2.13 1.76 8.17
CA TYR A 280 -1.34 3.00 8.03
C TYR A 280 -1.91 4.12 8.92
N ALA A 281 -3.22 4.36 8.88
CA ALA A 281 -3.88 5.37 9.71
C ALA A 281 -3.73 5.08 11.21
N MET A 282 -3.85 3.81 11.62
CA MET A 282 -3.62 3.38 13.01
C MET A 282 -2.18 3.66 13.45
N ALA A 283 -1.19 3.37 12.61
CA ALA A 283 0.22 3.65 12.92
C ALA A 283 0.49 5.16 13.03
N GLN A 284 -0.08 5.97 12.15
CA GLN A 284 -0.02 7.43 12.25
C GLN A 284 -0.66 7.93 13.55
N ARG A 285 -1.82 7.39 13.93
CA ARG A 285 -2.49 7.70 15.20
C ARG A 285 -1.57 7.42 16.41
N GLU A 286 -0.94 6.25 16.44
CA GLU A 286 -0.02 5.86 17.53
C GLU A 286 1.13 6.88 17.67
N ILE A 287 1.72 7.30 16.54
CA ILE A 287 2.81 8.28 16.52
C ILE A 287 2.33 9.65 17.02
N THR A 288 1.24 10.15 16.47
CA THR A 288 0.78 11.53 16.76
C THR A 288 0.20 11.68 18.15
N LEU A 289 -0.48 10.66 18.68
CA LEU A 289 -0.88 10.61 20.08
C LEU A 289 0.35 10.59 21.01
N GLY A 290 1.39 9.84 20.67
CA GLY A 290 2.66 9.82 21.40
C GLY A 290 3.35 11.19 21.43
N LEU A 291 3.21 11.99 20.38
CA LEU A 291 3.69 13.38 20.31
C LEU A 291 2.79 14.39 21.03
N GLY A 292 1.67 13.95 21.62
CA GLY A 292 0.76 14.79 22.40
C GLY A 292 -0.34 15.48 21.61
N GLU A 293 -0.56 15.12 20.33
CA GLU A 293 -1.67 15.65 19.55
C GLU A 293 -3.01 15.09 20.08
N PRO A 294 -4.00 15.95 20.40
CA PRO A 294 -5.26 15.46 20.97
C PRO A 294 -6.12 14.72 19.93
N PRO A 295 -6.81 13.64 20.34
CA PRO A 295 -7.73 12.94 19.46
C PRO A 295 -9.03 13.74 19.24
N VAL A 296 -9.61 13.65 18.05
CA VAL A 296 -10.87 14.34 17.67
C VAL A 296 -11.96 13.40 17.20
N ALA A 297 -11.68 12.47 16.29
CA ALA A 297 -12.68 11.59 15.71
C ALA A 297 -12.34 10.11 15.98
N ARG A 298 -13.17 9.40 16.75
CA ARG A 298 -12.93 7.99 17.13
C ARG A 298 -11.51 7.70 17.62
N GLY A 299 -10.91 8.65 18.31
CA GLY A 299 -9.56 8.54 18.84
C GLY A 299 -8.44 8.84 17.84
N TYR A 300 -8.75 9.30 16.63
CA TYR A 300 -7.76 9.75 15.65
C TYR A 300 -7.50 11.26 15.77
N PRO A 301 -6.24 11.69 15.82
CA PRO A 301 -5.85 13.10 15.71
C PRO A 301 -6.08 13.67 14.31
N PRO A 302 -6.23 15.02 14.18
CA PRO A 302 -6.48 15.69 12.90
C PRO A 302 -5.41 15.43 11.83
N SER A 303 -4.15 15.33 12.22
CA SER A 303 -3.03 15.11 11.31
C SER A 303 -3.14 13.78 10.53
N VAL A 304 -3.80 12.77 11.07
CA VAL A 304 -4.02 11.48 10.38
C VAL A 304 -4.85 11.69 9.11
N PHE A 305 -5.90 12.53 9.20
CA PHE A 305 -6.77 12.84 8.07
C PHE A 305 -6.12 13.75 7.00
N GLN A 306 -5.03 14.43 7.35
CA GLN A 306 -4.21 15.17 6.40
C GLN A 306 -3.19 14.27 5.70
N ARG A 307 -2.57 13.33 6.44
CA ARG A 307 -1.53 12.45 5.93
C ARG A 307 -2.06 11.36 4.99
N LEU A 308 -3.29 10.90 5.20
CA LEU A 308 -3.88 9.86 4.36
C LEU A 308 -4.11 10.33 2.91
N PRO A 309 -4.73 11.49 2.65
CA PRO A 309 -4.79 12.08 1.31
C PRO A 309 -3.41 12.32 0.68
N GLU A 310 -2.43 12.77 1.46
CA GLU A 310 -1.05 13.00 0.96
C GLU A 310 -0.44 11.71 0.38
N LEU A 311 -0.62 10.57 1.05
CA LEU A 311 -0.14 9.27 0.58
C LEU A 311 -0.87 8.84 -0.71
N VAL A 312 -2.20 8.92 -0.71
CA VAL A 312 -3.05 8.47 -1.83
C VAL A 312 -2.86 9.33 -3.08
N GLU A 313 -2.68 10.66 -2.92
CA GLU A 313 -2.47 11.59 -4.03
C GLU A 313 -1.10 11.48 -4.71
N ARG A 314 -0.17 10.74 -4.11
CA ARG A 314 1.18 10.54 -4.65
C ARG A 314 1.19 9.73 -5.94
N VAL A 315 0.27 8.79 -6.10
CA VAL A 315 0.14 7.89 -7.24
C VAL A 315 -0.78 8.43 -8.33
N GLY A 316 -0.94 7.69 -9.41
CA GLY A 316 -1.73 8.05 -10.58
C GLY A 316 -0.85 8.26 -11.81
N ASN A 317 -1.42 8.90 -12.84
CA ASN A 317 -0.71 9.16 -14.09
C ASN A 317 0.46 10.14 -13.89
N SER A 318 1.49 9.97 -14.72
CA SER A 318 2.58 10.94 -14.89
C SER A 318 2.22 11.99 -15.97
N GLU A 319 3.19 12.78 -16.38
CA GLU A 319 3.08 13.63 -17.59
C GLU A 319 3.09 12.78 -18.87
N ASN A 320 3.76 11.62 -18.85
CA ASN A 320 3.73 10.64 -19.91
C ASN A 320 2.42 9.81 -19.81
N PRO A 321 1.55 9.82 -20.83
CA PRO A 321 0.30 9.07 -20.80
C PRO A 321 0.48 7.54 -20.77
N ASP A 322 1.64 7.03 -21.20
CA ASP A 322 1.95 5.59 -21.21
C ASP A 322 2.48 5.09 -19.85
N ALA A 323 2.74 6.01 -18.91
CA ALA A 323 3.30 5.71 -17.59
C ALA A 323 2.33 6.06 -16.47
N SER A 324 1.92 5.06 -15.69
CA SER A 324 0.93 5.27 -14.65
C SER A 324 1.14 4.36 -13.44
N VAL A 325 0.60 4.78 -12.28
CA VAL A 325 0.37 3.90 -11.13
C VAL A 325 -1.12 3.78 -10.90
N THR A 326 -1.67 2.60 -11.19
CA THR A 326 -3.03 2.24 -10.73
C THR A 326 -2.94 1.64 -9.34
N ALA A 327 -3.70 2.14 -8.39
CA ALA A 327 -3.58 1.71 -7.00
C ALA A 327 -4.87 1.09 -6.46
N PHE A 328 -4.72 -0.04 -5.77
CA PHE A 328 -5.77 -0.68 -4.98
C PHE A 328 -5.40 -0.58 -3.51
N TYR A 329 -6.20 0.16 -2.77
CA TYR A 329 -6.03 0.38 -1.34
C TYR A 329 -7.09 -0.37 -0.56
N THR A 330 -6.70 -1.24 0.35
CA THR A 330 -7.69 -1.88 1.22
C THR A 330 -8.01 -0.99 2.41
N VAL A 331 -9.28 -0.97 2.76
CA VAL A 331 -9.82 -0.29 3.93
C VAL A 331 -10.59 -1.31 4.75
N LEU A 332 -10.11 -1.59 5.96
CA LEU A 332 -10.74 -2.54 6.85
C LEU A 332 -11.94 -1.88 7.55
N LEU A 333 -13.09 -2.53 7.48
CA LEU A 333 -14.29 -2.12 8.20
C LEU A 333 -14.46 -2.99 9.44
N GLU A 334 -14.60 -2.36 10.62
CA GLU A 334 -14.79 -3.10 11.89
C GLU A 334 -16.20 -3.69 12.04
N SER A 335 -17.15 -3.18 11.32
CA SER A 335 -18.51 -3.69 11.10
C SER A 335 -18.97 -3.13 9.76
N ASP A 336 -20.16 -3.49 9.28
CA ASP A 336 -20.75 -2.83 8.09
C ASP A 336 -21.02 -1.31 8.30
N ASP A 337 -20.42 -0.75 9.34
CA ASP A 337 -20.56 0.66 9.75
C ASP A 337 -19.83 1.57 8.78
N SER A 338 -20.63 2.28 8.00
CA SER A 338 -20.17 3.29 7.03
C SER A 338 -19.62 4.57 7.70
N SER A 339 -19.69 4.68 9.03
CA SER A 339 -19.33 5.89 9.79
C SER A 339 -17.88 5.91 10.31
N ASP A 340 -17.03 4.97 9.90
CA ASP A 340 -15.60 4.99 10.21
C ASP A 340 -14.92 6.20 9.54
N PRO A 341 -14.27 7.11 10.31
CA PRO A 341 -13.71 8.34 9.75
C PRO A 341 -12.54 8.10 8.79
N VAL A 342 -11.79 6.99 8.95
CA VAL A 342 -10.75 6.60 7.99
C VAL A 342 -11.36 6.11 6.69
N ALA A 343 -12.43 5.31 6.79
CA ALA A 343 -13.17 4.83 5.62
C ALA A 343 -13.83 6.00 4.86
N ASP A 344 -14.40 6.97 5.56
CA ASP A 344 -15.01 8.15 4.96
C ASP A 344 -13.98 9.05 4.26
N THR A 345 -12.85 9.31 4.94
CA THR A 345 -11.73 10.04 4.35
C THR A 345 -11.20 9.33 3.09
N ALA A 346 -11.04 8.01 3.14
CA ALA A 346 -10.61 7.23 1.99
C ALA A 346 -11.59 7.34 0.81
N ARG A 347 -12.92 7.24 1.05
CA ARG A 347 -13.94 7.44 0.00
C ARG A 347 -13.87 8.82 -0.65
N GLY A 348 -13.55 9.85 0.14
CA GLY A 348 -13.43 11.22 -0.35
C GLY A 348 -12.26 11.43 -1.31
N VAL A 349 -11.16 10.69 -1.13
CA VAL A 349 -9.90 10.88 -1.88
C VAL A 349 -9.76 9.92 -3.06
N LEU A 350 -10.37 8.73 -2.97
CA LEU A 350 -10.27 7.68 -3.98
C LEU A 350 -11.20 7.93 -5.17
N ASP A 351 -10.79 7.47 -6.35
CA ASP A 351 -11.54 7.61 -7.61
C ASP A 351 -12.63 6.53 -7.80
N GLY A 352 -12.87 5.72 -6.78
CA GLY A 352 -13.88 4.67 -6.75
C GLY A 352 -13.63 3.70 -5.61
N HIS A 353 -14.61 2.83 -5.38
CA HIS A 353 -14.52 1.83 -4.32
C HIS A 353 -15.27 0.54 -4.67
N ILE A 354 -14.75 -0.56 -4.17
CA ILE A 354 -15.30 -1.90 -4.27
C ILE A 354 -15.60 -2.37 -2.85
N PHE A 355 -16.86 -2.69 -2.57
CA PHE A 355 -17.28 -3.27 -1.30
C PHE A 355 -17.30 -4.80 -1.39
N LEU A 356 -16.72 -5.47 -0.40
CA LEU A 356 -16.87 -6.91 -0.22
C LEU A 356 -17.93 -7.17 0.87
N SER A 357 -18.97 -7.91 0.49
CA SER A 357 -20.09 -8.25 1.36
C SER A 357 -19.82 -9.53 2.14
N ARG A 358 -20.05 -9.51 3.45
CA ARG A 358 -20.02 -10.69 4.28
C ARG A 358 -21.15 -11.64 3.92
N GLU A 359 -22.33 -11.14 3.64
CA GLU A 359 -23.50 -11.91 3.27
C GLU A 359 -23.26 -12.74 1.99
N LEU A 360 -22.63 -12.12 0.96
CA LEU A 360 -22.25 -12.84 -0.25
C LEU A 360 -21.19 -13.91 0.03
N ALA A 361 -20.21 -13.62 0.89
CA ALA A 361 -19.16 -14.56 1.26
C ALA A 361 -19.74 -15.77 2.03
N GLU A 362 -20.64 -15.54 2.98
CA GLU A 362 -21.35 -16.60 3.73
C GLU A 362 -22.24 -17.47 2.82
N ALA A 363 -22.79 -16.87 1.75
CA ALA A 363 -23.52 -17.59 0.71
C ALA A 363 -22.61 -18.35 -0.30
N GLY A 364 -21.28 -18.32 -0.11
CA GLY A 364 -20.32 -18.97 -1.02
C GLY A 364 -20.16 -18.25 -2.37
N HIS A 365 -20.61 -17.00 -2.47
CA HIS A 365 -20.49 -16.20 -3.68
C HIS A 365 -19.14 -15.46 -3.72
N TYR A 366 -18.23 -15.94 -4.56
CA TYR A 366 -16.87 -15.34 -4.68
C TYR A 366 -16.53 -14.96 -6.12
N PRO A 367 -15.82 -13.79 -6.33
CA PRO A 367 -15.49 -12.81 -5.30
C PRO A 367 -16.75 -12.17 -4.71
N ALA A 368 -16.73 -11.89 -3.41
CA ALA A 368 -17.90 -11.40 -2.68
C ALA A 368 -18.15 -9.89 -2.91
N ILE A 369 -18.12 -9.45 -4.17
CA ILE A 369 -18.23 -8.03 -4.56
C ILE A 369 -19.70 -7.62 -4.53
N ASP A 370 -20.04 -6.68 -3.64
CA ASP A 370 -21.31 -5.99 -3.67
C ASP A 370 -21.29 -4.93 -4.76
N VAL A 371 -21.83 -5.28 -5.91
CA VAL A 371 -21.82 -4.40 -7.09
C VAL A 371 -22.78 -3.21 -6.94
N GLU A 372 -23.79 -3.30 -6.08
CA GLU A 372 -24.74 -2.20 -5.81
C GLU A 372 -24.06 -1.09 -5.01
N ARG A 373 -23.28 -1.44 -3.97
CA ARG A 373 -22.55 -0.50 -3.12
C ARG A 373 -21.23 -0.02 -3.74
N SER A 374 -20.77 -0.65 -4.83
CA SER A 374 -19.49 -0.37 -5.47
C SER A 374 -19.62 0.62 -6.63
N ILE A 375 -18.62 1.50 -6.79
CA ILE A 375 -18.60 2.50 -7.84
C ILE A 375 -17.20 2.74 -8.41
N SER A 376 -17.09 2.87 -9.74
CA SER A 376 -15.94 3.47 -10.41
C SER A 376 -16.34 4.85 -10.94
N ARG A 377 -15.72 5.91 -10.41
CA ARG A 377 -15.96 7.28 -10.88
C ARG A 377 -15.31 7.54 -12.25
N VAL A 378 -14.40 6.66 -12.64
CA VAL A 378 -13.64 6.75 -13.90
C VAL A 378 -14.33 5.98 -15.03
N MET A 379 -15.14 4.97 -14.72
CA MET A 379 -15.84 4.14 -15.72
C MET A 379 -16.55 4.96 -16.82
N PRO A 380 -17.24 6.10 -16.53
CA PRO A 380 -17.87 6.90 -17.57
C PRO A 380 -16.92 7.50 -18.62
N LYS A 381 -15.61 7.54 -18.31
CA LYS A 381 -14.58 8.11 -19.21
C LYS A 381 -13.83 7.04 -20.01
N VAL A 382 -13.89 5.77 -19.57
CA VAL A 382 -13.06 4.68 -20.12
C VAL A 382 -13.88 3.51 -20.67
N ALA A 383 -15.19 3.52 -20.47
CA ALA A 383 -16.11 2.49 -20.95
C ALA A 383 -17.07 3.05 -22.00
N ASP A 384 -17.50 2.19 -22.91
CA ASP A 384 -18.48 2.55 -23.93
C ASP A 384 -19.87 2.81 -23.32
N PRO A 385 -20.67 3.73 -23.90
CA PRO A 385 -22.01 4.05 -23.42
C PRO A 385 -22.93 2.82 -23.28
N GLU A 386 -22.84 1.86 -24.20
CA GLU A 386 -23.61 0.63 -24.15
C GLU A 386 -23.21 -0.26 -22.95
N GLN A 387 -21.92 -0.38 -22.70
CA GLN A 387 -21.41 -1.10 -21.54
C GLN A 387 -21.91 -0.46 -20.25
N ILE A 388 -21.87 0.88 -20.16
CA ILE A 388 -22.33 1.62 -18.98
C ILE A 388 -23.81 1.35 -18.72
N GLU A 389 -24.63 1.36 -19.76
CA GLU A 389 -26.08 1.12 -19.63
C GLU A 389 -26.35 -0.34 -19.18
N ARG A 390 -25.69 -1.31 -19.80
CA ARG A 390 -25.80 -2.73 -19.38
C ARG A 390 -25.36 -2.94 -17.93
N ALA A 391 -24.25 -2.31 -17.53
CA ALA A 391 -23.78 -2.38 -16.15
C ALA A 391 -24.80 -1.78 -15.17
N ARG A 392 -25.46 -0.66 -15.52
CA ARG A 392 -26.54 -0.07 -14.72
C ARG A 392 -27.73 -1.02 -14.59
N GLN A 393 -28.15 -1.65 -15.68
CA GLN A 393 -29.26 -2.60 -15.67
C GLN A 393 -28.96 -3.80 -14.77
N VAL A 394 -27.77 -4.40 -14.91
CA VAL A 394 -27.36 -5.53 -14.07
C VAL A 394 -27.32 -5.14 -12.60
N LYS A 395 -26.71 -4.00 -12.25
CA LYS A 395 -26.66 -3.49 -10.87
C LYS A 395 -28.05 -3.25 -10.29
N ARG A 396 -28.95 -2.67 -11.06
CA ARG A 396 -30.33 -2.41 -10.64
C ARG A 396 -31.07 -3.70 -10.33
N LEU A 397 -30.98 -4.71 -11.21
CA LEU A 397 -31.64 -6.00 -11.02
C LEU A 397 -31.00 -6.80 -9.87
N PHE A 398 -29.68 -6.73 -9.73
CA PHE A 398 -28.97 -7.30 -8.58
C PHE A 398 -29.50 -6.71 -7.27
N GLY A 399 -29.55 -5.39 -7.14
CA GLY A 399 -30.04 -4.72 -5.95
C GLY A 399 -31.53 -4.99 -5.70
N ARG A 400 -32.35 -5.08 -6.78
CA ARG A 400 -33.77 -5.44 -6.63
C ARG A 400 -33.96 -6.85 -6.08
N TYR A 401 -33.20 -7.82 -6.59
CA TYR A 401 -33.19 -9.19 -6.09
C TYR A 401 -32.74 -9.26 -4.62
N MET A 402 -31.59 -8.65 -4.30
CA MET A 402 -31.04 -8.72 -2.95
C MET A 402 -31.99 -8.14 -1.89
N ARG A 403 -32.65 -7.03 -2.18
CA ARG A 403 -33.66 -6.43 -1.26
C ARG A 403 -34.95 -7.24 -1.12
N SER A 404 -35.26 -8.12 -2.07
CA SER A 404 -36.52 -8.87 -2.08
C SER A 404 -36.34 -10.37 -1.80
N ARG A 405 -35.08 -10.83 -1.63
CA ARG A 405 -34.74 -12.24 -1.47
C ARG A 405 -35.52 -12.90 -0.33
N ASP A 406 -35.60 -12.25 0.82
CA ASP A 406 -36.29 -12.82 1.98
C ASP A 406 -37.79 -12.91 1.78
N LEU A 407 -38.41 -11.91 1.11
CA LEU A 407 -39.84 -11.96 0.72
C LEU A 407 -40.13 -13.14 -0.21
N VAL A 408 -39.23 -13.37 -1.18
CA VAL A 408 -39.36 -14.48 -2.12
C VAL A 408 -39.17 -15.82 -1.40
N ALA A 409 -38.16 -15.93 -0.53
CA ALA A 409 -37.87 -17.14 0.24
C ALA A 409 -39.02 -17.54 1.20
N MET A 410 -39.67 -16.55 1.79
CA MET A 410 -40.85 -16.76 2.66
C MET A 410 -42.15 -17.07 1.89
N GLY A 411 -42.12 -17.03 0.55
CA GLY A 411 -43.32 -17.22 -0.26
C GLY A 411 -44.33 -16.05 -0.21
N ALA A 412 -43.91 -14.90 0.29
CA ALA A 412 -44.74 -13.68 0.41
C ALA A 412 -44.81 -12.82 -0.89
N TYR A 413 -44.08 -13.25 -1.93
CA TYR A 413 -44.09 -12.62 -3.23
C TYR A 413 -45.05 -13.32 -4.21
N SER A 414 -45.90 -12.56 -4.87
CA SER A 414 -46.75 -13.05 -5.93
C SER A 414 -46.22 -12.66 -7.30
N PRO A 415 -45.90 -13.60 -8.21
CA PRO A 415 -45.46 -13.26 -9.57
C PRO A 415 -46.45 -12.33 -10.29
N GLY A 416 -45.90 -11.38 -11.02
CA GLY A 416 -46.71 -10.37 -11.73
C GLY A 416 -47.01 -9.11 -10.91
N SER A 417 -46.78 -9.08 -9.60
CA SER A 417 -46.99 -7.90 -8.76
C SER A 417 -45.92 -6.83 -8.94
N ASP A 418 -44.72 -7.20 -9.37
CA ASP A 418 -43.60 -6.30 -9.66
C ASP A 418 -42.79 -6.81 -10.87
N PRO A 419 -43.00 -6.17 -12.05
CA PRO A 419 -42.34 -6.57 -13.29
C PRO A 419 -40.80 -6.51 -13.24
N GLU A 420 -40.26 -5.60 -12.42
CA GLU A 420 -38.80 -5.49 -12.26
C GLU A 420 -38.25 -6.67 -11.43
N LEU A 421 -38.96 -7.06 -10.36
CA LEU A 421 -38.58 -8.21 -9.56
C LEU A 421 -38.76 -9.52 -10.34
N ASP A 422 -39.83 -9.66 -11.12
CA ASP A 422 -40.04 -10.81 -12.00
C ASP A 422 -38.86 -10.96 -13.00
N THR A 423 -38.43 -9.83 -13.58
CA THR A 423 -37.26 -9.82 -14.46
C THR A 423 -35.99 -10.21 -13.69
N ALA A 424 -35.78 -9.63 -12.49
CA ALA A 424 -34.62 -9.94 -11.66
C ALA A 424 -34.55 -11.44 -11.29
N LEU A 425 -35.68 -12.02 -10.90
CA LEU A 425 -35.79 -13.46 -10.59
C LEU A 425 -35.47 -14.32 -11.81
N ARG A 426 -35.98 -13.98 -12.97
CA ARG A 426 -35.77 -14.72 -14.22
C ARG A 426 -34.28 -14.72 -14.63
N VAL A 427 -33.60 -13.59 -14.52
CA VAL A 427 -32.20 -13.44 -14.98
C VAL A 427 -31.17 -13.68 -13.87
N TRP A 428 -31.60 -13.88 -12.63
CA TRP A 428 -30.71 -14.06 -11.48
C TRP A 428 -29.65 -15.14 -11.67
N PRO A 429 -29.97 -16.34 -12.21
CA PRO A 429 -28.94 -17.34 -12.46
C PRO A 429 -27.81 -16.84 -13.36
N GLY A 430 -28.12 -16.08 -14.40
CA GLY A 430 -27.16 -15.46 -15.31
C GLY A 430 -26.33 -14.39 -14.60
N ILE A 431 -26.98 -13.49 -13.82
CA ILE A 431 -26.29 -12.46 -13.03
C ILE A 431 -25.34 -13.12 -12.03
N SER A 432 -25.79 -14.12 -11.28
CA SER A 432 -24.97 -14.82 -10.29
C SER A 432 -23.77 -15.51 -10.95
N ALA A 433 -23.96 -16.20 -12.07
CA ALA A 433 -22.88 -16.84 -12.84
C ALA A 433 -21.86 -15.81 -13.39
N TYR A 434 -22.34 -14.64 -13.83
CA TYR A 434 -21.48 -13.56 -14.29
C TYR A 434 -20.62 -12.99 -13.17
N LEU A 435 -21.15 -12.81 -11.98
CA LEU A 435 -20.48 -12.21 -10.83
C LEU A 435 -19.49 -13.16 -10.15
N GLN A 436 -19.77 -14.47 -10.17
CA GLN A 436 -18.90 -15.48 -9.57
C GLN A 436 -17.75 -15.83 -10.51
N GLN A 437 -16.55 -15.94 -9.95
CA GLN A 437 -15.34 -16.31 -10.69
C GLN A 437 -14.38 -17.06 -9.79
N GLY A 438 -13.94 -18.23 -10.23
CA GLY A 438 -12.89 -18.98 -9.54
C GLY A 438 -11.58 -18.21 -9.49
N SER A 439 -10.84 -18.29 -8.37
CA SER A 439 -9.57 -17.60 -8.21
C SER A 439 -8.51 -18.00 -9.26
N ALA A 440 -8.62 -19.19 -9.85
CA ALA A 440 -7.78 -19.67 -10.94
C ALA A 440 -8.35 -19.41 -12.35
N GLU A 441 -9.60 -19.00 -12.49
CA GLU A 441 -10.27 -18.76 -13.76
C GLU A 441 -9.72 -17.50 -14.47
N PRO A 442 -9.12 -17.59 -15.68
CA PRO A 442 -8.65 -16.43 -16.41
C PRO A 442 -9.81 -15.77 -17.16
N VAL A 443 -10.05 -14.50 -16.88
CA VAL A 443 -11.04 -13.70 -17.61
C VAL A 443 -10.41 -12.35 -17.93
N ASN A 444 -10.21 -12.06 -19.22
CA ASN A 444 -9.75 -10.76 -19.66
C ASN A 444 -10.91 -9.79 -19.88
N LEU A 445 -10.58 -8.52 -20.12
CA LEU A 445 -11.57 -7.45 -20.34
C LEU A 445 -12.52 -7.79 -21.49
N ALA A 446 -11.99 -8.23 -22.63
CA ALA A 446 -12.80 -8.56 -23.81
C ALA A 446 -13.81 -9.70 -23.54
N ALA A 447 -13.39 -10.75 -22.83
CA ALA A 447 -14.26 -11.86 -22.47
C ALA A 447 -15.34 -11.39 -21.45
N ALA A 448 -14.96 -10.56 -20.48
CA ALA A 448 -15.91 -10.00 -19.52
C ALA A 448 -16.99 -9.15 -20.21
N LEU A 449 -16.61 -8.33 -21.16
CA LEU A 449 -17.55 -7.50 -21.92
C LEU A 449 -18.46 -8.33 -22.83
N SER A 450 -17.92 -9.33 -23.53
CA SER A 450 -18.73 -10.26 -24.36
C SER A 450 -19.79 -10.98 -23.52
N GLN A 451 -19.43 -11.45 -22.32
CA GLN A 451 -20.37 -12.10 -21.39
C GLN A 451 -21.41 -11.11 -20.83
N LEU A 452 -21.03 -9.84 -20.60
CA LEU A 452 -21.96 -8.79 -20.21
C LEU A 452 -22.99 -8.51 -21.32
N ASP A 453 -22.55 -8.54 -22.58
CA ASP A 453 -23.41 -8.38 -23.75
C ASP A 453 -24.44 -9.50 -23.86
N MET A 454 -24.03 -10.75 -23.65
CA MET A 454 -24.94 -11.90 -23.64
C MET A 454 -25.98 -11.73 -22.52
N LEU A 455 -25.54 -11.41 -21.30
CA LEU A 455 -26.44 -11.16 -20.16
C LEU A 455 -27.42 -10.01 -20.47
N GLY A 456 -26.97 -8.93 -21.13
CA GLY A 456 -27.81 -7.81 -21.55
C GLY A 456 -28.92 -8.23 -22.55
N ARG A 457 -28.62 -9.16 -23.47
CA ARG A 457 -29.62 -9.74 -24.38
C ARG A 457 -30.66 -10.56 -23.65
N ASP A 458 -30.25 -11.37 -22.69
CA ASP A 458 -31.14 -12.19 -21.84
C ASP A 458 -32.08 -11.29 -21.00
N ILE A 459 -31.55 -10.17 -20.45
CA ILE A 459 -32.36 -9.17 -19.73
C ILE A 459 -33.42 -8.57 -20.66
N ALA A 460 -33.07 -8.24 -21.91
CA ALA A 460 -33.97 -7.66 -22.88
C ALA A 460 -35.02 -8.67 -23.43
N GLY A 461 -34.94 -9.94 -23.06
CA GLY A 461 -35.81 -11.00 -23.60
C GLY A 461 -35.59 -11.28 -25.10
N ARG A 462 -34.42 -10.93 -25.63
CA ARG A 462 -33.98 -11.23 -26.98
C ARG A 462 -33.01 -12.42 -26.90
N ALA A 463 -33.56 -13.62 -27.01
CA ALA A 463 -32.76 -14.84 -27.13
C ALA A 463 -32.09 -14.91 -28.52
#